data_15c39cfaa4ae17e8c0453f4aaa4ae79f
#
_entry.id   15c39cfaa4ae17e8c0453f4aaa4ae79f
#
_cell.length_a   1.000
_cell.length_b   1.000
_cell.length_c   1.000
_cell.angle_alpha   90.00
_cell.angle_beta   90.00
_cell.angle_gamma   90.00
#
_symmetry.space_group_name_H-M   'P 1'
#
loop_
_entity.id
_entity.type
_entity.pdbx_description
1 polymer ?
#
loop_
_entity_poly.entity_id
_entity_poly.type
_entity_poly.pdbx_seq_one_letter_code
_entity_poly.pdbx_strand_id
1 'polypeptide(L)'
;MMEDEGGYVLHEVHGDRGGQTYAGIARKMHPKWEGWQHIDYQETPPTQLVRDFYKENFWDKIKGDDLTHDVVASSIFNFAVNAGVPVSIKLAQICVKTAPDGVIGPKTISALNQANPELFVAYYALAKIARYRDIVTRDRSQMKFMLGWINRTLKL
;
A
#
# COMPACT_ATOMS: atom_id res chain seq x y z
N MET A 1 -10.32 0.92 3.96
CA MET A 1 -9.27 1.15 2.93
C MET A 1 -9.63 2.27 1.97
N MET A 2 -10.78 2.21 1.27
CA MET A 2 -11.19 3.27 0.33
C MET A 2 -11.48 4.61 1.01
N GLU A 3 -11.91 4.60 2.26
CA GLU A 3 -12.09 5.81 3.07
C GLU A 3 -10.75 6.48 3.42
N ASP A 4 -9.67 5.69 3.56
CA ASP A 4 -8.33 6.19 3.89
C ASP A 4 -7.59 6.78 2.68
N GLU A 5 -8.03 6.48 1.44
CA GLU A 5 -7.42 6.95 0.19
C GLU A 5 -8.15 8.18 -0.42
N GLY A 6 -8.92 8.91 0.38
CA GLY A 6 -9.62 10.12 -0.06
C GLY A 6 -11.00 9.87 -0.70
N GLY A 7 -11.53 8.64 -0.61
CA GLY A 7 -12.83 8.27 -1.18
C GLY A 7 -12.86 8.28 -2.71
N TYR A 8 -14.07 8.21 -3.26
CA TYR A 8 -14.31 8.26 -4.72
C TYR A 8 -14.47 9.71 -5.21
N VAL A 9 -13.48 10.56 -4.91
CA VAL A 9 -13.51 11.99 -5.24
C VAL A 9 -12.33 12.33 -6.15
N LEU A 10 -12.60 13.12 -7.18
CA LEU A 10 -11.57 13.69 -8.03
C LEU A 10 -10.89 14.84 -7.28
N HIS A 11 -9.60 14.72 -7.04
CA HIS A 11 -8.76 15.77 -6.50
C HIS A 11 -7.83 16.32 -7.58
N GLU A 12 -7.81 17.63 -7.74
CA GLU A 12 -6.87 18.33 -8.58
C GLU A 12 -6.10 19.33 -7.71
N VAL A 13 -4.86 18.98 -7.36
CA VAL A 13 -4.01 19.85 -6.55
C VAL A 13 -3.09 20.61 -7.50
N HIS A 14 -3.28 21.91 -7.60
CA HIS A 14 -2.36 22.79 -8.35
C HIS A 14 -0.96 22.71 -7.75
N GLY A 15 0.00 22.24 -8.56
CA GLY A 15 1.40 22.08 -8.14
C GLY A 15 1.78 20.70 -7.60
N ASP A 16 0.85 19.75 -7.50
CA ASP A 16 1.18 18.37 -7.17
C ASP A 16 1.80 17.65 -8.37
N ARG A 17 2.83 16.82 -8.07
CA ARG A 17 3.52 16.00 -9.09
C ARG A 17 2.58 14.99 -9.75
N GLY A 18 1.51 14.59 -9.09
CA GLY A 18 0.53 13.59 -9.56
C GLY A 18 -0.51 14.14 -10.54
N GLY A 19 -0.77 15.44 -10.58
CA GLY A 19 -1.86 16.05 -11.36
C GLY A 19 -3.23 15.64 -10.77
N GLN A 20 -4.17 15.27 -11.66
CA GLN A 20 -5.46 14.74 -11.23
C GLN A 20 -5.30 13.40 -10.51
N THR A 21 -6.03 13.24 -9.39
CA THR A 21 -6.05 12.00 -8.62
C THR A 21 -7.51 11.63 -8.33
N TYR A 22 -7.88 10.38 -8.61
CA TYR A 22 -9.21 9.84 -8.31
C TYR A 22 -9.05 8.55 -7.50
N ALA A 23 -9.74 8.45 -6.36
CA ALA A 23 -9.67 7.31 -5.45
C ALA A 23 -8.22 6.84 -5.16
N GLY A 24 -7.28 7.78 -4.96
CA GLY A 24 -5.87 7.48 -4.74
C GLY A 24 -5.04 7.16 -6.00
N ILE A 25 -5.67 7.04 -7.17
CA ILE A 25 -5.01 6.77 -8.45
C ILE A 25 -4.57 8.09 -9.07
N ALA A 26 -3.25 8.32 -9.18
CA ALA A 26 -2.70 9.55 -9.76
C ALA A 26 -2.55 9.41 -11.29
N ARG A 27 -3.11 10.35 -12.04
CA ARG A 27 -3.14 10.30 -13.52
C ARG A 27 -1.75 10.26 -14.15
N LYS A 28 -0.82 11.03 -13.63
CA LYS A 28 0.56 11.04 -14.14
C LYS A 28 1.29 9.71 -13.94
N MET A 29 0.97 8.99 -12.87
CA MET A 29 1.57 7.69 -12.55
C MET A 29 0.90 6.55 -13.32
N HIS A 30 -0.41 6.68 -13.58
CA HIS A 30 -1.25 5.68 -14.22
C HIS A 30 -2.08 6.27 -15.37
N PRO A 31 -1.43 6.84 -16.42
CA PRO A 31 -2.14 7.56 -17.48
C PRO A 31 -3.03 6.67 -18.35
N LYS A 32 -2.82 5.35 -18.31
CA LYS A 32 -3.58 4.36 -19.09
C LYS A 32 -4.74 3.73 -18.32
N TRP A 33 -5.01 4.15 -17.08
CA TRP A 33 -6.14 3.63 -16.32
C TRP A 33 -7.47 4.03 -17.02
N GLU A 34 -8.33 3.06 -17.31
CA GLU A 34 -9.57 3.25 -18.06
C GLU A 34 -10.53 4.26 -17.41
N GLY A 35 -10.49 4.39 -16.08
CA GLY A 35 -11.31 5.36 -15.36
C GLY A 35 -11.10 6.81 -15.78
N TRP A 36 -9.95 7.15 -16.39
CA TRP A 36 -9.72 8.51 -16.90
C TRP A 36 -10.63 8.89 -18.05
N GLN A 37 -11.06 7.93 -18.86
CA GLN A 37 -12.01 8.19 -19.95
C GLN A 37 -13.36 8.66 -19.40
N HIS A 38 -13.85 8.04 -18.32
CA HIS A 38 -15.08 8.48 -17.66
C HIS A 38 -14.95 9.92 -17.13
N ILE A 39 -13.83 10.23 -16.46
CA ILE A 39 -13.57 11.57 -15.92
C ILE A 39 -13.50 12.62 -17.02
N ASP A 40 -12.85 12.31 -18.16
CA ASP A 40 -12.75 13.21 -19.30
C ASP A 40 -14.11 13.50 -19.95
N TYR A 41 -15.06 12.55 -19.86
CA TYR A 41 -16.46 12.73 -20.26
C TYR A 41 -17.37 13.30 -19.16
N GLN A 42 -16.80 13.74 -18.02
CA GLN A 42 -17.51 14.24 -16.83
C GLN A 42 -18.45 13.19 -16.20
N GLU A 43 -18.10 11.92 -16.33
CA GLU A 43 -18.78 10.79 -15.73
C GLU A 43 -18.00 10.27 -14.51
N THR A 44 -18.71 9.63 -13.58
CA THR A 44 -18.08 8.95 -12.45
C THR A 44 -17.58 7.57 -12.89
N PRO A 45 -16.28 7.24 -12.72
CA PRO A 45 -15.78 5.92 -13.05
C PRO A 45 -16.51 4.83 -12.24
N PRO A 46 -16.87 3.71 -12.86
CA PRO A 46 -17.42 2.56 -12.15
C PRO A 46 -16.47 2.12 -11.01
N THR A 47 -17.04 1.86 -9.83
CA THR A 47 -16.28 1.40 -8.65
C THR A 47 -15.45 0.14 -8.96
N GLN A 48 -15.92 -0.70 -9.87
CA GLN A 48 -15.20 -1.91 -10.28
C GLN A 48 -13.85 -1.59 -10.91
N LEU A 49 -13.73 -0.55 -11.73
CA LEU A 49 -12.44 -0.14 -12.32
C LEU A 49 -11.41 0.26 -11.25
N VAL A 50 -11.86 0.87 -10.16
CA VAL A 50 -10.98 1.19 -9.02
C VAL A 50 -10.54 -0.09 -8.31
N ARG A 51 -11.47 -1.02 -8.06
CA ARG A 51 -11.16 -2.31 -7.42
C ARG A 51 -10.18 -3.13 -8.25
N ASP A 52 -10.41 -3.23 -9.55
CA ASP A 52 -9.55 -3.96 -10.49
C ASP A 52 -8.15 -3.36 -10.51
N PHE A 53 -8.05 -2.03 -10.53
CA PHE A 53 -6.76 -1.33 -10.43
C PHE A 53 -5.96 -1.73 -9.18
N TYR A 54 -6.58 -1.69 -8.00
CA TYR A 54 -5.92 -2.05 -6.75
C TYR A 54 -5.60 -3.55 -6.67
N LYS A 55 -6.48 -4.39 -7.23
CA LYS A 55 -6.25 -5.83 -7.29
C LYS A 55 -5.02 -6.13 -8.14
N GLU A 56 -4.99 -5.70 -9.38
CA GLU A 56 -3.90 -5.99 -10.32
C GLU A 56 -2.55 -5.39 -9.91
N ASN A 57 -2.55 -4.16 -9.40
CA ASN A 57 -1.32 -3.44 -9.12
C ASN A 57 -0.72 -3.73 -7.74
N PHE A 58 -1.53 -4.22 -6.80
CA PHE A 58 -1.08 -4.45 -5.42
C PHE A 58 -1.46 -5.83 -4.89
N TRP A 59 -2.74 -6.22 -4.88
CA TRP A 59 -3.20 -7.47 -4.26
C TRP A 59 -2.59 -8.70 -4.93
N ASP A 60 -2.65 -8.78 -6.24
CA ASP A 60 -2.08 -9.90 -7.01
C ASP A 60 -0.55 -9.91 -6.92
N LYS A 61 0.08 -8.72 -6.81
CA LYS A 61 1.54 -8.61 -6.66
C LYS A 61 2.05 -9.11 -5.31
N ILE A 62 1.26 -8.98 -4.26
CA ILE A 62 1.58 -9.57 -2.95
C ILE A 62 1.05 -10.99 -2.79
N LYS A 63 0.41 -11.56 -3.83
CA LYS A 63 -0.26 -12.86 -3.80
C LYS A 63 -1.24 -12.98 -2.63
N GLY A 64 -2.10 -11.96 -2.48
CA GLY A 64 -3.02 -11.86 -1.36
C GLY A 64 -3.94 -13.06 -1.20
N ASP A 65 -4.37 -13.68 -2.32
CA ASP A 65 -5.23 -14.87 -2.31
C ASP A 65 -4.54 -16.15 -1.77
N ASP A 66 -3.19 -16.18 -1.77
CA ASP A 66 -2.39 -17.30 -1.24
C ASP A 66 -2.14 -17.17 0.28
N LEU A 67 -2.51 -16.03 0.90
CA LEU A 67 -2.35 -15.79 2.33
C LEU A 67 -3.61 -16.21 3.09
N THR A 68 -3.45 -17.11 4.08
CA THR A 68 -4.56 -17.71 4.84
C THR A 68 -5.17 -16.80 5.90
N HIS A 69 -4.44 -15.76 6.32
CA HIS A 69 -4.88 -14.82 7.35
C HIS A 69 -5.21 -13.45 6.75
N ASP A 70 -6.48 -13.10 6.69
CA ASP A 70 -6.97 -11.83 6.11
C ASP A 70 -6.28 -10.60 6.72
N VAL A 71 -6.04 -10.59 8.03
CA VAL A 71 -5.38 -9.47 8.71
C VAL A 71 -3.93 -9.31 8.27
N VAL A 72 -3.23 -10.41 7.99
CA VAL A 72 -1.85 -10.40 7.46
C VAL A 72 -1.86 -9.87 6.03
N ALA A 73 -2.71 -10.43 5.17
CA ALA A 73 -2.85 -10.01 3.78
C ALA A 73 -3.22 -8.53 3.68
N SER A 74 -4.21 -8.07 4.45
CA SER A 74 -4.66 -6.68 4.48
C SER A 74 -3.57 -5.73 4.98
N SER A 75 -2.79 -6.11 5.99
CA SER A 75 -1.68 -5.29 6.50
C SER A 75 -0.58 -5.10 5.47
N ILE A 76 -0.21 -6.17 4.74
CA ILE A 76 0.79 -6.13 3.68
C ILE A 76 0.28 -5.31 2.50
N PHE A 77 -0.98 -5.52 2.09
CA PHE A 77 -1.63 -4.80 1.01
C PHE A 77 -1.70 -3.29 1.28
N ASN A 78 -2.21 -2.88 2.44
CA ASN A 78 -2.33 -1.47 2.80
C ASN A 78 -0.97 -0.78 2.80
N PHE A 79 0.07 -1.46 3.24
CA PHE A 79 1.41 -0.90 3.20
C PHE A 79 2.01 -0.90 1.79
N ALA A 80 1.67 -1.87 0.95
CA ALA A 80 2.09 -1.90 -0.45
C ALA A 80 1.53 -0.71 -1.24
N VAL A 81 0.27 -0.34 -1.00
CA VAL A 81 -0.35 0.86 -1.59
C VAL A 81 0.40 2.14 -1.19
N ASN A 82 0.86 2.23 0.06
CA ASN A 82 1.54 3.44 0.58
C ASN A 82 3.03 3.53 0.28
N ALA A 83 3.75 2.41 0.33
CA ALA A 83 5.22 2.37 0.27
C ALA A 83 5.77 1.63 -0.97
N GLY A 84 4.89 1.03 -1.74
CA GLY A 84 5.23 0.18 -2.88
C GLY A 84 5.36 -1.29 -2.51
N VAL A 85 5.01 -2.15 -3.45
CA VAL A 85 4.98 -3.62 -3.30
C VAL A 85 6.32 -4.21 -2.82
N PRO A 86 7.48 -3.88 -3.43
CA PRO A 86 8.75 -4.47 -3.00
C PRO A 86 9.12 -4.12 -1.56
N VAL A 87 8.82 -2.90 -1.14
CA VAL A 87 9.10 -2.42 0.22
C VAL A 87 8.22 -3.15 1.23
N SER A 88 6.93 -3.26 0.93
CA SER A 88 5.96 -3.97 1.77
C SER A 88 6.36 -5.42 1.98
N ILE A 89 6.72 -6.12 0.89
CA ILE A 89 7.17 -7.51 0.94
C ILE A 89 8.47 -7.65 1.74
N LYS A 90 9.48 -6.79 1.54
CA LYS A 90 10.74 -6.83 2.30
C LYS A 90 10.52 -6.72 3.81
N LEU A 91 9.66 -5.81 4.25
CA LEU A 91 9.34 -5.68 5.66
C LEU A 91 8.62 -6.93 6.20
N ALA A 92 7.69 -7.48 5.45
CA ALA A 92 7.01 -8.72 5.83
C ALA A 92 8.00 -9.90 5.96
N GLN A 93 8.91 -10.03 5.00
CA GLN A 93 9.97 -11.04 5.02
C GLN A 93 10.89 -10.92 6.25
N ILE A 94 11.26 -9.71 6.63
CA ILE A 94 12.03 -9.46 7.87
C ILE A 94 11.26 -9.97 9.08
N CYS A 95 9.95 -9.67 9.17
CA CYS A 95 9.12 -10.09 10.31
C CYS A 95 8.99 -11.62 10.43
N VAL A 96 8.97 -12.35 9.32
CA VAL A 96 8.88 -13.82 9.31
C VAL A 96 10.23 -14.50 9.08
N LYS A 97 11.35 -13.75 9.13
CA LYS A 97 12.73 -14.25 9.06
C LYS A 97 13.03 -15.01 7.76
N THR A 98 12.47 -14.58 6.65
CA THR A 98 12.86 -15.03 5.30
C THR A 98 13.79 -14.01 4.64
N ALA A 99 14.42 -14.39 3.51
CA ALA A 99 15.30 -13.47 2.79
C ALA A 99 14.55 -12.23 2.30
N PRO A 100 14.98 -10.99 2.67
CA PRO A 100 14.25 -9.77 2.37
C PRO A 100 14.58 -9.26 0.96
N ASP A 101 14.27 -10.05 -0.06
CA ASP A 101 14.52 -9.75 -1.48
C ASP A 101 13.42 -8.87 -2.11
N GLY A 102 12.26 -8.76 -1.45
CA GLY A 102 11.11 -8.00 -1.95
C GLY A 102 10.28 -8.73 -2.99
N VAL A 103 10.51 -10.03 -3.17
CA VAL A 103 9.76 -10.91 -4.07
C VAL A 103 9.00 -11.95 -3.26
N ILE A 104 7.69 -12.00 -3.39
CA ILE A 104 6.87 -12.96 -2.65
C ILE A 104 6.88 -14.32 -3.36
N GLY A 105 7.57 -15.27 -2.77
CA GLY A 105 7.69 -16.65 -3.26
C GLY A 105 7.10 -17.67 -2.28
N PRO A 106 7.15 -18.97 -2.62
CA PRO A 106 6.57 -20.03 -1.81
C PRO A 106 7.09 -20.09 -0.36
N LYS A 107 8.37 -19.78 -0.15
CA LYS A 107 8.98 -19.74 1.20
C LYS A 107 8.39 -18.61 2.05
N THR A 108 8.23 -17.43 1.46
CA THR A 108 7.63 -16.28 2.14
C THR A 108 6.16 -16.53 2.46
N ILE A 109 5.38 -17.06 1.51
CA ILE A 109 3.96 -17.40 1.70
C ILE A 109 3.82 -18.42 2.84
N SER A 110 4.61 -19.50 2.80
CA SER A 110 4.58 -20.53 3.85
C SER A 110 4.90 -19.93 5.23
N ALA A 111 5.91 -19.08 5.34
CA ALA A 111 6.28 -18.44 6.60
C ALA A 111 5.19 -17.49 7.12
N LEU A 112 4.56 -16.72 6.22
CA LEU A 112 3.45 -15.83 6.58
C LEU A 112 2.22 -16.61 7.05
N ASN A 113 1.89 -17.72 6.39
CA ASN A 113 0.75 -18.57 6.73
C ASN A 113 0.95 -19.36 8.04
N GLN A 114 2.20 -19.61 8.44
CA GLN A 114 2.55 -20.28 9.70
C GLN A 114 2.73 -19.29 10.86
N ALA A 115 2.88 -18.00 10.58
CA ALA A 115 3.06 -16.99 11.62
C ALA A 115 1.79 -16.80 12.44
N ASN A 116 1.95 -16.47 13.73
CA ASN A 116 0.83 -15.96 14.51
C ASN A 116 0.39 -14.61 13.93
N PRO A 117 -0.87 -14.45 13.48
CA PRO A 117 -1.30 -13.27 12.76
C PRO A 117 -1.25 -11.99 13.61
N GLU A 118 -1.57 -12.06 14.89
CA GLU A 118 -1.54 -10.90 15.80
C GLU A 118 -0.12 -10.43 16.05
N LEU A 119 0.81 -11.37 16.32
CA LEU A 119 2.22 -11.07 16.48
C LEU A 119 2.82 -10.53 15.18
N PHE A 120 2.45 -11.08 14.03
CA PHE A 120 2.91 -10.56 12.75
C PHE A 120 2.52 -9.10 12.58
N VAL A 121 1.24 -8.77 12.79
CA VAL A 121 0.75 -7.39 12.64
C VAL A 121 1.48 -6.42 13.58
N ALA A 122 1.73 -6.83 14.83
CA ALA A 122 2.49 -6.03 15.79
C ALA A 122 3.95 -5.80 15.34
N TYR A 123 4.65 -6.85 14.95
CA TYR A 123 6.03 -6.73 14.46
C TYR A 123 6.10 -5.94 13.15
N TYR A 124 5.11 -6.11 12.28
CA TYR A 124 5.04 -5.38 11.02
C TYR A 124 4.83 -3.87 11.25
N ALA A 125 4.00 -3.50 12.23
CA ALA A 125 3.85 -2.12 12.66
C ALA A 125 5.16 -1.52 13.18
N LEU A 126 5.91 -2.26 14.02
CA LEU A 126 7.23 -1.83 14.51
C LEU A 126 8.24 -1.69 13.37
N ALA A 127 8.24 -2.61 12.40
CA ALA A 127 9.10 -2.53 11.22
C ALA A 127 8.81 -1.30 10.37
N LYS A 128 7.52 -0.93 10.20
CA LYS A 128 7.12 0.32 9.52
C LYS A 128 7.67 1.54 10.26
N ILE A 129 7.51 1.60 11.59
CA ILE A 129 8.01 2.71 12.41
C ILE A 129 9.53 2.83 12.31
N ALA A 130 10.25 1.72 12.39
CA ALA A 130 11.71 1.70 12.22
C ALA A 130 12.11 2.25 10.83
N ARG A 131 11.40 1.89 9.77
CA ARG A 131 11.60 2.44 8.43
C ARG A 131 11.37 3.96 8.38
N TYR A 132 10.31 4.45 9.00
CA TYR A 132 10.02 5.90 9.02
C TYR A 132 11.12 6.67 9.75
N ARG A 133 11.63 6.16 10.87
CA ARG A 133 12.79 6.71 11.55
C ARG A 133 13.99 6.80 10.60
N ASP A 134 14.28 5.73 9.87
CA ASP A 134 15.43 5.69 8.96
C ASP A 134 15.28 6.68 7.79
N ILE A 135 14.06 6.84 7.26
CA ILE A 135 13.78 7.85 6.22
C ILE A 135 14.07 9.25 6.77
N VAL A 136 13.52 9.59 7.93
CA VAL A 136 13.72 10.91 8.55
C VAL A 136 15.18 11.15 8.97
N THR A 137 15.89 10.10 9.37
CA THR A 137 17.31 10.22 9.71
C THR A 137 18.16 10.56 8.50
N ARG A 138 17.84 10.00 7.33
CA ARG A 138 18.53 10.28 6.06
C ARG A 138 18.13 11.62 5.46
N ASP A 139 16.86 11.99 5.60
CA ASP A 139 16.30 13.23 5.07
C ASP A 139 15.36 13.88 6.10
N ARG A 140 15.88 14.87 6.82
CA ARG A 140 15.14 15.61 7.84
C ARG A 140 13.91 16.34 7.31
N SER A 141 13.85 16.66 6.01
CA SER A 141 12.68 17.30 5.40
C SER A 141 11.43 16.43 5.45
N GLN A 142 11.60 15.10 5.59
CA GLN A 142 10.51 14.13 5.70
C GLN A 142 9.84 14.10 7.07
N MET A 143 10.41 14.76 8.08
CA MET A 143 9.85 14.83 9.44
C MET A 143 8.38 15.32 9.45
N LYS A 144 8.03 16.23 8.56
CA LYS A 144 6.67 16.76 8.43
C LYS A 144 5.59 15.71 8.12
N PHE A 145 5.99 14.55 7.57
CA PHE A 145 5.08 13.45 7.25
C PHE A 145 5.01 12.37 8.32
N MET A 146 5.95 12.38 9.28
CA MET A 146 6.15 11.28 10.24
C MET A 146 4.91 11.01 11.08
N LEU A 147 4.23 12.05 11.57
CA LEU A 147 3.01 11.89 12.36
C LEU A 147 1.89 11.21 11.56
N GLY A 148 1.72 11.59 10.30
CA GLY A 148 0.75 10.96 9.41
C GLY A 148 1.06 9.48 9.15
N TRP A 149 2.34 9.13 8.96
CA TRP A 149 2.76 7.74 8.81
C TRP A 149 2.52 6.90 10.06
N ILE A 150 2.83 7.44 11.24
CA ILE A 150 2.57 6.76 12.53
C ILE A 150 1.07 6.56 12.73
N ASN A 151 0.26 7.60 12.53
CA ASN A 151 -1.19 7.52 12.69
C ASN A 151 -1.80 6.45 11.77
N ARG A 152 -1.34 6.36 10.52
CA ARG A 152 -1.78 5.33 9.58
C ARG A 152 -1.38 3.92 10.02
N THR A 153 -0.20 3.78 10.63
CA THR A 153 0.28 2.50 11.16
C THR A 153 -0.51 2.05 12.39
N LEU A 154 -0.98 2.99 13.21
CA LEU A 154 -1.74 2.71 14.44
C LEU A 154 -3.24 2.48 14.19
N LYS A 155 -3.75 2.74 13.01
CA LYS A 155 -5.10 2.35 12.59
C LYS A 155 -5.15 0.84 12.23
N LEU A 156 -4.82 0.00 13.17
CA LEU A 156 -4.83 -1.45 13.02
C LEU A 156 -6.24 -2.02 13.19
#